data_98076023c77255b99781ea1012c7055b
#
_entry.id   98076023c77255b99781ea1012c7055b
#
_cell.length_a   1.000
_cell.length_b   1.000
_cell.length_c   1.000
_cell.angle_alpha   90.00
_cell.angle_beta   90.00
_cell.angle_gamma   90.00
#
_symmetry.space_group_name_H-M   'P 1'
#
loop_
_entity.id
_entity.type
_entity.pdbx_description
1 polymer ?
#
loop_
_entity_poly.entity_id
_entity_poly.type
_entity_poly.pdbx_seq_one_letter_code
_entity_poly.pdbx_strand_id
1 'polypeptide(L)'
;MYSEGVVKRGFPIWWLARVMGENPARIFGLYPRKGIIQSGSDADLLILDPGVDRVVTAADHLSMAGYSLFEGWKVTGRPWMTLLRGQVLLNDGELEQKPGYGKFLTSESPVTPLGGPVD
;
A
#
# COMPACT_ATOMS: atom_id res chain seq x y z
N MET A 1 8.35 -0.61 -4.54
CA MET A 1 7.65 -1.65 -5.35
C MET A 1 7.27 -1.12 -6.73
N TYR A 2 6.49 -0.01 -6.87
CA TYR A 2 6.09 0.52 -8.17
C TYR A 2 7.30 0.81 -9.08
N SER A 3 8.25 1.64 -8.65
CA SER A 3 9.44 2.00 -9.43
C SER A 3 10.26 0.78 -9.88
N GLU A 4 10.53 -0.17 -8.97
CA GLU A 4 11.36 -1.33 -9.28
C GLU A 4 10.59 -2.43 -10.04
N GLY A 5 9.35 -2.69 -9.65
CA GLY A 5 8.56 -3.79 -10.24
C GLY A 5 7.89 -3.37 -11.54
N VAL A 6 7.12 -2.28 -11.50
CA VAL A 6 6.32 -1.88 -12.68
C VAL A 6 7.18 -1.13 -13.68
N VAL A 7 7.88 -0.06 -13.25
CA VAL A 7 8.60 0.81 -14.18
C VAL A 7 9.85 0.13 -14.74
N LYS A 8 10.72 -0.42 -13.87
CA LYS A 8 12.01 -0.97 -14.32
C LYS A 8 11.93 -2.40 -14.84
N ARG A 9 11.06 -3.26 -14.26
CA ARG A 9 10.96 -4.68 -14.63
C ARG A 9 9.77 -5.01 -15.50
N GLY A 10 8.87 -4.03 -15.77
CA GLY A 10 7.74 -4.20 -16.66
C GLY A 10 6.62 -5.08 -16.11
N PHE A 11 6.54 -5.31 -14.80
CA PHE A 11 5.39 -6.02 -14.25
C PHE A 11 4.11 -5.20 -14.42
N PRO A 12 2.99 -5.82 -14.74
CA PRO A 12 1.74 -5.10 -14.90
C PRO A 12 1.29 -4.48 -13.57
N ILE A 13 0.62 -3.32 -13.63
CA ILE A 13 0.22 -2.58 -12.41
C ILE A 13 -0.69 -3.41 -11.49
N TRP A 14 -1.55 -4.27 -12.03
CA TRP A 14 -2.41 -5.15 -11.23
C TRP A 14 -1.62 -6.14 -10.36
N TRP A 15 -0.41 -6.52 -10.80
CA TRP A 15 0.50 -7.34 -10.00
C TRP A 15 0.85 -6.65 -8.67
N LEU A 16 1.08 -5.33 -8.71
CA LEU A 16 1.36 -4.55 -7.51
C LEU A 16 0.19 -4.59 -6.52
N ALA A 17 -1.04 -4.38 -7.02
CA ALA A 17 -2.25 -4.46 -6.21
C ALA A 17 -2.43 -5.86 -5.60
N ARG A 18 -2.15 -6.91 -6.38
CA ARG A 18 -2.24 -8.29 -5.91
C ARG A 18 -1.22 -8.61 -4.81
N VAL A 19 0.05 -8.24 -5.04
CA VAL A 19 1.15 -8.56 -4.09
C VAL A 19 1.07 -7.73 -2.81
N MET A 20 0.68 -6.47 -2.90
CA MET A 20 0.65 -5.56 -1.76
C MET A 20 -0.71 -5.41 -1.08
N GLY A 21 -1.79 -5.80 -1.73
CA GLY A 21 -3.15 -5.68 -1.21
C GLY A 21 -3.85 -7.02 -1.04
N GLU A 22 -4.18 -7.70 -2.14
CA GLU A 22 -5.00 -8.90 -2.10
C GLU A 22 -4.32 -10.07 -1.36
N ASN A 23 -3.09 -10.43 -1.73
CA ASN A 23 -2.39 -11.56 -1.13
C ASN A 23 -2.19 -11.37 0.40
N PRO A 24 -1.70 -10.24 0.90
CA PRO A 24 -1.64 -10.00 2.34
C PRO A 24 -3.01 -10.09 3.02
N ALA A 25 -4.07 -9.54 2.41
CA ALA A 25 -5.40 -9.61 2.98
C ALA A 25 -5.90 -11.07 3.11
N ARG A 26 -5.60 -11.93 2.13
CA ARG A 26 -5.91 -13.36 2.19
C ARG A 26 -5.09 -14.08 3.23
N ILE A 27 -3.78 -13.83 3.28
CA ILE A 27 -2.86 -14.46 4.25
C ILE A 27 -3.29 -14.16 5.69
N PHE A 28 -3.66 -12.91 5.97
CA PHE A 28 -4.06 -12.48 7.30
C PHE A 28 -5.55 -12.65 7.62
N GLY A 29 -6.32 -13.30 6.73
CA GLY A 29 -7.75 -13.57 6.94
C GLY A 29 -8.61 -12.30 6.98
N LEU A 30 -8.20 -11.26 6.26
CA LEU A 30 -8.92 -9.98 6.15
C LEU A 30 -9.66 -9.81 4.83
N TYR A 31 -9.49 -10.75 3.88
CA TYR A 31 -10.19 -10.73 2.61
C TYR A 31 -11.63 -11.28 2.79
N PRO A 32 -12.67 -10.71 2.15
CA PRO A 32 -12.66 -9.61 1.19
C PRO A 32 -12.85 -8.21 1.81
N ARG A 33 -12.87 -8.09 3.13
CA ARG A 33 -12.98 -6.79 3.80
C ARG A 33 -11.87 -5.83 3.39
N LYS A 34 -10.65 -6.36 3.20
CA LYS A 34 -9.46 -5.68 2.68
C LYS A 34 -8.95 -6.37 1.42
N GLY A 35 -8.12 -5.68 0.65
CA GLY A 35 -7.38 -6.23 -0.48
C GLY A 35 -8.15 -6.28 -1.80
N ILE A 36 -9.35 -5.74 -1.85
CA ILE A 36 -10.16 -5.65 -3.07
C ILE A 36 -10.99 -4.36 -3.06
N ILE A 37 -11.27 -3.83 -4.24
CA ILE A 37 -12.17 -2.68 -4.43
C ILE A 37 -13.52 -3.22 -4.90
N GLN A 38 -14.46 -3.34 -3.96
CA GLN A 38 -15.83 -3.78 -4.23
C GLN A 38 -16.79 -3.24 -3.18
N SER A 39 -18.09 -3.29 -3.48
CA SER A 39 -19.12 -2.95 -2.51
C SER A 39 -19.06 -3.85 -1.27
N GLY A 40 -19.09 -3.24 -0.09
CA GLY A 40 -18.96 -3.95 1.19
C GLY A 40 -17.54 -4.09 1.73
N SER A 41 -16.50 -3.81 0.94
CA SER A 41 -15.12 -3.73 1.43
C SER A 41 -14.81 -2.36 2.02
N ASP A 42 -13.84 -2.31 2.94
CA ASP A 42 -13.36 -1.05 3.48
C ASP A 42 -12.68 -0.23 2.37
N ALA A 43 -13.01 1.05 2.28
CA ALA A 43 -12.40 1.96 1.31
C ALA A 43 -10.99 2.42 1.79
N ASP A 44 -10.06 1.47 1.89
CA ASP A 44 -8.66 1.70 2.15
C ASP A 44 -7.92 1.73 0.81
N LEU A 45 -7.67 2.92 0.31
CA LEU A 45 -7.21 3.13 -1.06
C LEU A 45 -5.91 3.90 -1.08
N LEU A 46 -5.03 3.53 -2.00
CA LEU A 46 -3.84 4.28 -2.35
C LEU A 46 -4.01 4.80 -3.79
N ILE A 47 -3.92 6.11 -3.96
CA ILE A 47 -3.86 6.75 -5.26
C ILE A 47 -2.40 7.07 -5.53
N LEU A 48 -1.87 6.52 -6.61
CA LEU A 48 -0.49 6.65 -7.02
C LEU A 48 -0.35 7.72 -8.11
N ASP A 49 0.59 8.64 -7.93
CA ASP A 49 1.08 9.50 -9.00
C ASP A 49 2.26 8.79 -9.69
N PRO A 50 2.10 8.35 -10.95
CA PRO A 50 3.11 7.56 -11.64
C PRO A 50 4.25 8.38 -12.22
N GLY A 51 4.09 9.70 -12.38
CA GLY A 51 4.95 10.54 -13.20
C GLY A 51 6.04 11.31 -12.44
N VAL A 52 6.12 11.16 -11.13
CA VAL A 52 7.05 11.94 -10.31
C VAL A 52 8.32 11.14 -10.04
N ASP A 53 9.47 11.68 -10.45
CA ASP A 53 10.78 11.17 -10.08
C ASP A 53 11.27 11.84 -8.81
N ARG A 54 11.81 11.05 -7.89
CA ARG A 54 12.37 11.54 -6.63
C ARG A 54 13.55 10.69 -6.15
N VAL A 55 14.34 11.26 -5.25
CA VAL A 55 15.34 10.55 -4.48
C VAL A 55 14.77 10.25 -3.11
N VAL A 56 14.92 9.02 -2.64
CA VAL A 56 14.50 8.65 -1.28
C VAL A 56 15.47 9.23 -0.28
N THR A 57 14.94 9.96 0.71
CA THR A 57 15.73 10.48 1.84
C THR A 57 15.05 10.15 3.16
N ALA A 58 15.83 9.92 4.20
CA ALA A 58 15.29 9.68 5.55
C ALA A 58 14.53 10.90 6.09
N ALA A 59 14.90 12.11 5.64
CA ALA A 59 14.25 13.35 6.05
C ALA A 59 12.78 13.45 5.59
N ASP A 60 12.41 12.76 4.50
CA ASP A 60 11.04 12.73 3.99
C ASP A 60 10.14 11.72 4.72
N HIS A 61 10.72 10.94 5.65
CA HIS A 61 10.01 9.90 6.36
C HIS A 61 9.52 10.38 7.72
N LEU A 62 8.29 10.02 8.09
CA LEU A 62 7.74 10.26 9.44
C LEU A 62 8.26 9.25 10.47
N SER A 63 9.25 8.44 10.12
CA SER A 63 9.87 7.46 10.99
C SER A 63 10.84 8.12 11.98
N MET A 64 10.82 7.70 13.23
CA MET A 64 11.79 8.11 14.25
C MET A 64 13.17 7.46 14.07
N ALA A 65 13.34 6.58 13.10
CA ALA A 65 14.60 5.84 12.89
C ALA A 65 15.77 6.76 12.46
N GLY A 66 15.46 7.89 11.79
CA GLY A 66 16.48 8.84 11.32
C GLY A 66 17.35 8.33 10.16
N TYR A 67 17.04 7.15 9.62
CA TYR A 67 17.73 6.59 8.44
C TYR A 67 16.75 5.84 7.54
N SER A 68 17.15 5.61 6.28
CA SER A 68 16.44 4.77 5.32
C SER A 68 17.38 3.76 4.70
N LEU A 69 16.97 2.50 4.59
CA LEU A 69 17.72 1.46 3.84
C LEU A 69 17.78 1.79 2.35
N PHE A 70 16.92 2.67 1.87
CA PHE A 70 16.82 3.08 0.47
C PHE A 70 17.35 4.50 0.23
N GLU A 71 18.13 5.03 1.19
CA GLU A 71 18.71 6.38 1.10
C GLU A 71 19.47 6.57 -0.22
N GLY A 72 19.19 7.66 -0.93
CA GLY A 72 19.78 7.97 -2.22
C GLY A 72 19.22 7.23 -3.42
N TRP A 73 18.26 6.31 -3.24
CA TRP A 73 17.65 5.62 -4.38
C TRP A 73 16.79 6.55 -5.21
N LYS A 74 17.01 6.51 -6.52
CA LYS A 74 16.14 7.20 -7.49
C LYS A 74 14.95 6.31 -7.79
N VAL A 75 13.76 6.85 -7.55
CA VAL A 75 12.48 6.12 -7.74
C VAL A 75 11.52 6.97 -8.53
N THR A 76 10.69 6.31 -9.32
CA THR A 76 9.59 6.89 -10.08
C THR A 76 8.27 6.54 -9.43
N GLY A 77 7.36 7.49 -9.37
CA GLY A 77 6.04 7.37 -8.74
C GLY A 77 6.06 7.62 -7.23
N ARG A 78 4.95 8.16 -6.75
CA ARG A 78 4.73 8.44 -5.32
C ARG A 78 3.29 8.19 -4.91
N PRO A 79 3.01 7.88 -3.64
CA PRO A 79 1.68 8.04 -3.09
C PRO A 79 1.24 9.50 -3.22
N TRP A 80 0.13 9.74 -3.93
CA TRP A 80 -0.47 11.05 -4.00
C TRP A 80 -1.52 11.24 -2.92
N MET A 81 -2.40 10.25 -2.79
CA MET A 81 -3.44 10.27 -1.76
C MET A 81 -3.61 8.89 -1.15
N THR A 82 -3.84 8.85 0.16
CA THR A 82 -4.19 7.63 0.88
C THR A 82 -5.50 7.83 1.60
N LEU A 83 -6.44 6.91 1.41
CA LEU A 83 -7.70 6.86 2.12
C LEU A 83 -7.72 5.68 3.10
N LEU A 84 -8.28 5.92 4.26
CA LEU A 84 -8.56 4.90 5.27
C LEU A 84 -10.05 4.92 5.61
N ARG A 85 -10.75 3.85 5.30
CA ARG A 85 -12.22 3.74 5.44
C ARG A 85 -12.96 4.94 4.84
N GLY A 86 -12.53 5.36 3.64
CA GLY A 86 -13.14 6.46 2.89
C GLY A 86 -12.75 7.87 3.34
N GLN A 87 -11.96 8.01 4.41
CA GLN A 87 -11.45 9.31 4.86
C GLN A 87 -10.04 9.54 4.33
N VAL A 88 -9.76 10.73 3.84
CA VAL A 88 -8.40 11.10 3.41
C VAL A 88 -7.48 11.11 4.61
N LEU A 89 -6.41 10.35 4.54
CA LEU A 89 -5.37 10.26 5.57
C LEU A 89 -4.14 11.09 5.17
N LEU A 90 -3.74 10.96 3.90
CA LEU A 90 -2.63 11.69 3.31
C LEU A 90 -3.10 12.30 2.00
N ASN A 91 -2.74 13.54 1.74
CA ASN A 91 -3.02 14.26 0.51
C ASN A 91 -1.80 15.07 0.11
N ASP A 92 -1.20 14.74 -1.02
CA ASP A 92 -0.02 15.41 -1.60
C ASP A 92 1.15 15.62 -0.60
N GLY A 93 1.36 14.63 0.28
CA GLY A 93 2.42 14.67 1.29
C GLY A 93 2.00 15.22 2.65
N GLU A 94 0.81 15.81 2.76
CA GLU A 94 0.28 16.36 4.01
C GLU A 94 -0.64 15.37 4.72
N LEU A 95 -0.48 15.23 6.04
CA LEU A 95 -1.36 14.40 6.87
C LEU A 95 -2.62 15.18 7.24
N GLU A 96 -3.78 14.64 6.81
CA GLU A 96 -5.09 15.23 7.03
C GLU A 96 -5.76 14.74 8.33
N GLN A 97 -5.34 13.59 8.85
CA GLN A 97 -5.98 12.96 9.99
C GLN A 97 -5.16 13.08 11.27
N LYS A 98 -5.90 13.24 12.38
CA LYS A 98 -5.31 13.25 13.73
C LYS A 98 -4.91 11.83 14.17
N PRO A 99 -3.90 11.70 15.04
CA PRO A 99 -3.56 10.43 15.67
C PRO A 99 -4.78 9.77 16.34
N GLY A 100 -4.82 8.42 16.32
CA GLY A 100 -5.91 7.65 16.95
C GLY A 100 -7.04 7.23 16.00
N TYR A 101 -7.01 7.60 14.72
CA TYR A 101 -8.03 7.17 13.75
C TYR A 101 -7.92 5.68 13.37
N GLY A 102 -6.75 5.08 13.52
CA GLY A 102 -6.52 3.65 13.28
C GLY A 102 -7.37 2.76 14.19
N LYS A 103 -7.79 1.59 13.67
CA LYS A 103 -8.48 0.54 14.45
C LYS A 103 -7.78 -0.78 14.22
N PHE A 104 -7.58 -1.53 15.31
CA PHE A 104 -7.09 -2.90 15.21
C PHE A 104 -8.16 -3.77 14.54
N LEU A 105 -7.73 -4.64 13.63
CA LEU A 105 -8.61 -5.60 12.96
C LEU A 105 -8.24 -7.01 13.39
N THR A 106 -9.24 -7.77 13.81
CA THR A 106 -9.11 -9.22 14.03
C THR A 106 -9.36 -9.97 12.73
N SER A 107 -8.65 -11.08 12.53
CA SER A 107 -8.95 -12.03 11.45
C SER A 107 -10.32 -12.66 11.68
N GLU A 108 -11.16 -12.65 10.66
CA GLU A 108 -12.52 -13.23 10.72
C GLU A 108 -12.60 -14.63 10.10
N SER A 109 -11.52 -15.10 9.48
CA SER A 109 -11.50 -16.41 8.81
C SER A 109 -10.29 -17.23 9.25
N PRO A 110 -10.44 -18.57 9.39
CA PRO A 110 -9.29 -19.44 9.48
C PRO A 110 -8.43 -19.25 8.22
N VAL A 111 -7.12 -19.14 8.43
CA VAL A 111 -6.14 -19.03 7.34
C VAL A 111 -6.36 -20.19 6.36
N THR A 112 -6.90 -19.92 5.19
CA THR A 112 -6.94 -20.91 4.11
C THR A 112 -5.52 -21.01 3.56
N PRO A 113 -4.87 -22.18 3.62
CA PRO A 113 -3.54 -22.35 3.05
C PRO A 113 -3.52 -21.91 1.59
N LEU A 114 -2.49 -21.15 1.20
CA LEU A 114 -2.24 -20.83 -0.19
C LEU A 114 -1.85 -22.12 -0.93
N GLY A 115 -2.85 -22.87 -1.39
CA GLY A 115 -2.69 -24.13 -2.10
C GLY A 115 -3.61 -24.16 -3.30
N GLY A 116 -3.20 -23.54 -4.38
CA GLY A 116 -3.72 -23.72 -5.70
C GLY A 116 -2.60 -23.52 -6.71
N PRO A 117 -2.54 -24.34 -7.80
CA PRO A 117 -1.49 -24.21 -8.79
C PRO A 117 -1.53 -22.81 -9.41
N VAL A 118 -0.34 -22.25 -9.58
CA VAL A 118 -0.11 -21.06 -10.40
C VAL A 118 -0.11 -21.54 -11.85
N ASP A 119 -1.25 -21.41 -12.52
CA ASP A 119 -1.34 -21.50 -13.98
C ASP A 119 -1.04 -20.11 -14.60
#